data_069e09d5a58e3a94a0f5d05858cca508
#
_entry.id   069e09d5a58e3a94a0f5d05858cca508
#
_cell.length_a   1.000
_cell.length_b   1.000
_cell.length_c   1.000
_cell.angle_alpha   90.00
_cell.angle_beta   90.00
_cell.angle_gamma   90.00
#
_symmetry.space_group_name_H-M   'P 1'
#
loop_
_entity.id
_entity.type
_entity.pdbx_description
1 polymer ?
#
loop_
_entity_poly.entity_id
_entity_poly.type
_entity_poly.pdbx_seq_one_letter_code
_entity_poly.pdbx_strand_id
1 'polypeptide(L)'
;MSQFFRQAQDPVSCATHAWGAVAAFFGGMVLLLRALWAGANMAALAAAMVFAFSLMALYSASAIYHYCPGSVLSGGIKRRLRKLDHSMIYVLIAGSYTPFAMVLMPQPKGARFCLILWCVAIAGVLGKLFWINAPRAFSTVLYLAMGWALLFVWKDFSAVGMPCLLLLAAGGICYSVGAVFYIVKRPNLSPDWTFHALLHLLILAGSLFHFLAVFFFVL
;
A
#
# COMPACT_ATOMS: atom_id res chain seq x y z
N MET A 1 -6.16 17.47 16.52
CA MET A 1 -6.62 16.06 16.42
C MET A 1 -7.94 15.95 17.16
N SER A 2 -9.00 15.39 16.54
CA SER A 2 -10.33 15.28 17.17
C SER A 2 -10.29 14.40 18.43
N GLN A 3 -11.25 14.63 19.34
CA GLN A 3 -11.36 13.88 20.60
C GLN A 3 -11.49 12.36 20.32
N PHE A 4 -12.11 11.98 19.22
CA PHE A 4 -12.24 10.59 18.76
C PHE A 4 -10.88 9.91 18.58
N PHE A 5 -9.93 10.54 17.88
CA PHE A 5 -8.62 9.93 17.65
C PHE A 5 -7.72 9.93 18.90
N ARG A 6 -7.94 10.83 19.84
CA ARG A 6 -7.19 10.85 21.11
C ARG A 6 -7.43 9.61 21.98
N GLN A 7 -8.54 8.90 21.76
CA GLN A 7 -8.88 7.66 22.46
C GLN A 7 -8.21 6.42 21.82
N ALA A 8 -7.63 6.57 20.62
CA ALA A 8 -6.95 5.46 19.94
C ALA A 8 -5.66 5.08 20.69
N GLN A 9 -5.26 3.82 20.56
CA GLN A 9 -3.99 3.34 21.13
C GLN A 9 -2.79 4.09 20.53
N ASP A 10 -2.80 4.32 19.23
CA ASP A 10 -1.77 5.06 18.49
C ASP A 10 -2.46 6.19 17.70
N PRO A 11 -2.70 7.37 18.33
CA PRO A 11 -3.59 8.40 17.79
C PRO A 11 -3.21 8.91 16.41
N VAL A 12 -1.92 9.20 16.17
CA VAL A 12 -1.45 9.74 14.88
C VAL A 12 -1.49 8.66 13.80
N SER A 13 -1.04 7.44 14.13
CA SER A 13 -1.09 6.30 13.19
C SER A 13 -2.53 5.96 12.79
N CYS A 14 -3.45 5.99 13.76
CA CYS A 14 -4.88 5.79 13.49
C CYS A 14 -5.44 6.90 12.60
N ALA A 15 -5.22 8.17 12.96
CA ALA A 15 -5.78 9.31 12.24
C ALA A 15 -5.26 9.39 10.80
N THR A 16 -3.96 9.20 10.57
CA THR A 16 -3.37 9.26 9.22
C THR A 16 -3.98 8.22 8.30
N HIS A 17 -4.09 6.97 8.75
CA HIS A 17 -4.67 5.92 7.91
C HIS A 17 -6.21 5.96 7.85
N ALA A 18 -6.91 6.47 8.85
CA ALA A 18 -8.35 6.72 8.75
C ALA A 18 -8.66 7.74 7.64
N TRP A 19 -7.93 8.87 7.62
CA TRP A 19 -8.04 9.85 6.53
C TRP A 19 -7.53 9.29 5.20
N GLY A 20 -6.50 8.43 5.24
CA GLY A 20 -6.04 7.68 4.06
C GLY A 20 -7.13 6.80 3.46
N ALA A 21 -7.94 6.11 4.28
CA ALA A 21 -9.05 5.30 3.81
C ALA A 21 -10.15 6.14 3.15
N VAL A 22 -10.48 7.29 3.74
CA VAL A 22 -11.43 8.26 3.16
C VAL A 22 -10.89 8.80 1.83
N ALA A 23 -9.62 9.20 1.78
CA ALA A 23 -8.98 9.67 0.55
C ALA A 23 -8.93 8.58 -0.53
N ALA A 24 -8.65 7.31 -0.16
CA ALA A 24 -8.65 6.19 -1.08
C ALA A 24 -10.05 5.89 -1.65
N PHE A 25 -11.11 6.05 -0.85
CA PHE A 25 -12.48 5.92 -1.34
C PHE A 25 -12.81 6.99 -2.40
N PHE A 26 -12.60 8.26 -2.09
CA PHE A 26 -12.84 9.34 -3.06
C PHE A 26 -11.88 9.28 -4.24
N GLY A 27 -10.62 8.91 -4.01
CA GLY A 27 -9.66 8.66 -5.08
C GLY A 27 -10.10 7.54 -6.02
N GLY A 28 -10.64 6.46 -5.48
CA GLY A 28 -11.25 5.39 -6.29
C GLY A 28 -12.41 5.88 -7.16
N MET A 29 -13.28 6.76 -6.61
CA MET A 29 -14.33 7.40 -7.40
C MET A 29 -13.75 8.29 -8.51
N VAL A 30 -12.70 9.05 -8.22
CA VAL A 30 -12.01 9.89 -9.21
C VAL A 30 -11.41 9.02 -10.32
N LEU A 31 -10.76 7.90 -10.00
CA LEU A 31 -10.24 6.97 -11.02
C LEU A 31 -11.36 6.36 -11.86
N LEU A 32 -12.49 5.98 -11.23
CA LEU A 32 -13.66 5.48 -11.95
C LEU A 32 -14.18 6.51 -12.95
N LEU A 33 -14.43 7.74 -12.49
CA LEU A 33 -14.93 8.83 -13.34
C LEU A 33 -13.93 9.15 -14.46
N ARG A 34 -12.65 9.17 -14.17
CA ARG A 34 -11.56 9.38 -15.14
C ARG A 34 -11.58 8.28 -16.21
N ALA A 35 -11.69 7.01 -15.78
CA ALA A 35 -11.75 5.86 -16.70
C ALA A 35 -12.97 5.94 -17.63
N LEU A 36 -14.14 6.27 -17.09
CA LEU A 36 -15.38 6.43 -17.87
C LEU A 36 -15.28 7.60 -18.86
N TRP A 37 -14.76 8.74 -18.42
CA TRP A 37 -14.58 9.92 -19.25
C TRP A 37 -13.57 9.70 -20.39
N ALA A 38 -12.49 8.97 -20.13
CA ALA A 38 -11.46 8.65 -21.12
C ALA A 38 -11.87 7.49 -22.06
N GLY A 39 -12.99 6.84 -21.84
CA GLY A 39 -13.39 5.64 -22.60
C GLY A 39 -12.43 4.46 -22.37
N ALA A 40 -11.84 4.35 -21.18
CA ALA A 40 -10.91 3.29 -20.86
C ALA A 40 -11.56 1.91 -21.03
N ASN A 41 -10.78 0.93 -21.51
CA ASN A 41 -11.28 -0.42 -21.65
C ASN A 41 -11.49 -1.09 -20.28
N MET A 42 -12.26 -2.18 -20.25
CA MET A 42 -12.59 -2.89 -19.01
C MET A 42 -11.37 -3.39 -18.23
N ALA A 43 -10.26 -3.72 -18.91
CA ALA A 43 -9.04 -4.16 -18.24
C ALA A 43 -8.39 -3.01 -17.46
N ALA A 44 -8.30 -1.82 -18.05
CA ALA A 44 -7.77 -0.63 -17.40
C ALA A 44 -8.64 -0.20 -16.21
N LEU A 45 -9.98 -0.18 -16.41
CA LEU A 45 -10.92 0.11 -15.33
C LEU A 45 -10.79 -0.89 -14.17
N ALA A 46 -10.84 -2.18 -14.47
CA ALA A 46 -10.72 -3.22 -13.43
C ALA A 46 -9.38 -3.13 -12.67
N ALA A 47 -8.29 -2.91 -13.39
CA ALA A 47 -6.96 -2.78 -12.79
C ALA A 47 -6.86 -1.54 -11.89
N ALA A 48 -7.41 -0.40 -12.29
CA ALA A 48 -7.47 0.81 -11.46
C ALA A 48 -8.33 0.60 -10.21
N MET A 49 -9.45 -0.12 -10.32
CA MET A 49 -10.30 -0.45 -9.16
C MET A 49 -9.60 -1.42 -8.21
N VAL A 50 -8.86 -2.41 -8.69
CA VAL A 50 -8.04 -3.29 -7.84
C VAL A 50 -7.04 -2.47 -7.01
N PHE A 51 -6.38 -1.48 -7.62
CA PHE A 51 -5.49 -0.57 -6.90
C PHE A 51 -6.26 0.24 -5.84
N ALA A 52 -7.37 0.87 -6.18
CA ALA A 52 -8.18 1.66 -5.25
C ALA A 52 -8.66 0.81 -4.06
N PHE A 53 -9.15 -0.40 -4.32
CA PHE A 53 -9.55 -1.34 -3.27
C PHE A 53 -8.39 -1.76 -2.37
N SER A 54 -7.20 -1.97 -2.93
CA SER A 54 -6.01 -2.33 -2.13
C SER A 54 -5.59 -1.21 -1.18
N LEU A 55 -5.68 0.06 -1.61
CA LEU A 55 -5.48 1.22 -0.75
C LEU A 55 -6.50 1.28 0.38
N MET A 56 -7.79 1.14 0.06
CA MET A 56 -8.87 1.16 1.05
C MET A 56 -8.70 0.04 2.07
N ALA A 57 -8.37 -1.18 1.62
CA ALA A 57 -8.17 -2.34 2.47
C ALA A 57 -7.02 -2.14 3.45
N LEU A 58 -5.86 -1.66 2.97
CA LEU A 58 -4.72 -1.36 3.83
C LEU A 58 -5.07 -0.30 4.87
N TYR A 59 -5.55 0.87 4.41
CA TYR A 59 -5.76 2.00 5.30
C TYR A 59 -6.86 1.73 6.34
N SER A 60 -7.94 1.06 5.94
CA SER A 60 -9.01 0.69 6.87
C SER A 60 -8.54 -0.34 7.90
N ALA A 61 -7.85 -1.40 7.47
CA ALA A 61 -7.33 -2.42 8.37
C ALA A 61 -6.34 -1.82 9.39
N SER A 62 -5.46 -0.93 8.93
CA SER A 62 -4.48 -0.27 9.76
C SER A 62 -5.11 0.72 10.74
N ALA A 63 -6.05 1.56 10.28
CA ALA A 63 -6.76 2.50 11.15
C ALA A 63 -7.49 1.75 12.29
N ILE A 64 -8.19 0.66 11.98
CA ILE A 64 -8.89 -0.17 12.96
C ILE A 64 -7.89 -0.80 13.96
N TYR A 65 -6.77 -1.33 13.47
CA TYR A 65 -5.75 -1.92 14.34
C TYR A 65 -5.17 -0.90 15.32
N HIS A 66 -4.86 0.33 14.86
CA HIS A 66 -4.27 1.38 15.68
C HIS A 66 -5.29 2.10 16.57
N TYR A 67 -6.59 2.05 16.20
CA TYR A 67 -7.65 2.56 17.07
C TYR A 67 -7.85 1.68 18.30
N CYS A 68 -7.89 0.35 18.13
CA CYS A 68 -8.31 -0.60 19.15
C CYS A 68 -7.24 -0.83 20.21
N PRO A 69 -7.43 -0.42 21.48
CA PRO A 69 -6.50 -0.70 22.57
C PRO A 69 -6.48 -2.19 22.94
N GLY A 70 -5.27 -2.72 23.16
CA GLY A 70 -5.09 -4.13 23.56
C GLY A 70 -5.66 -4.47 24.92
N SER A 71 -5.87 -3.46 25.80
CA SER A 71 -6.50 -3.61 27.11
C SER A 71 -8.01 -3.82 27.05
N VAL A 72 -8.67 -3.34 25.99
CA VAL A 72 -10.14 -3.44 25.82
C VAL A 72 -10.52 -4.70 25.04
N LEU A 73 -9.65 -5.15 24.14
CA LEU A 73 -9.89 -6.35 23.35
C LEU A 73 -9.16 -7.54 23.95
N SER A 74 -9.83 -8.70 23.98
CA SER A 74 -9.13 -9.95 24.28
C SER A 74 -7.89 -10.07 23.37
N GLY A 75 -6.78 -10.58 23.88
CA GLY A 75 -5.51 -10.69 23.12
C GLY A 75 -5.65 -11.38 21.76
N GLY A 76 -6.68 -12.21 21.58
CA GLY A 76 -7.00 -12.87 20.32
C GLY A 76 -7.49 -11.91 19.23
N ILE A 77 -8.33 -10.94 19.55
CA ILE A 77 -8.86 -9.96 18.57
C ILE A 77 -7.76 -9.00 18.13
N LYS A 78 -7.00 -8.43 19.07
CA LYS A 78 -5.87 -7.53 18.72
C LYS A 78 -4.84 -8.23 17.82
N ARG A 79 -4.56 -9.51 18.11
CA ARG A 79 -3.67 -10.32 17.26
C ARG A 79 -4.22 -10.52 15.84
N ARG A 80 -5.54 -10.75 15.69
CA ARG A 80 -6.19 -10.86 14.37
C ARG A 80 -6.13 -9.55 13.60
N LEU A 81 -6.41 -8.42 14.25
CA LEU A 81 -6.29 -7.09 13.63
C LEU A 81 -4.85 -6.81 13.17
N ARG A 82 -3.84 -7.15 13.98
CA ARG A 82 -2.43 -7.03 13.58
C ARG A 82 -2.09 -7.91 12.37
N LYS A 83 -2.63 -9.13 12.31
CA LYS A 83 -2.44 -10.01 11.15
C LYS A 83 -3.03 -9.38 9.89
N LEU A 84 -4.25 -8.84 10.00
CA LEU A 84 -4.93 -8.18 8.88
C LEU A 84 -4.13 -6.96 8.40
N ASP A 85 -3.79 -6.04 9.30
CA ASP A 85 -2.99 -4.84 9.00
C ASP A 85 -1.70 -5.20 8.24
N HIS A 86 -0.90 -6.12 8.75
CA HIS A 86 0.35 -6.53 8.09
C HIS A 86 0.14 -7.32 6.78
N SER A 87 -0.97 -8.04 6.64
CA SER A 87 -1.30 -8.78 5.42
C SER A 87 -1.68 -7.83 4.29
N MET A 88 -2.36 -6.72 4.60
CA MET A 88 -2.79 -5.76 3.59
C MET A 88 -1.62 -5.03 2.92
N ILE A 89 -0.43 -5.04 3.51
CA ILE A 89 0.77 -4.52 2.85
C ILE A 89 1.09 -5.31 1.57
N TYR A 90 1.03 -6.64 1.61
CA TYR A 90 1.22 -7.47 0.42
C TYR A 90 0.16 -7.20 -0.65
N VAL A 91 -1.09 -7.05 -0.21
CA VAL A 91 -2.23 -6.74 -1.10
C VAL A 91 -2.04 -5.38 -1.76
N LEU A 92 -1.59 -4.35 -1.00
CA LEU A 92 -1.32 -3.03 -1.57
C LEU A 92 -0.19 -3.09 -2.60
N ILE A 93 0.91 -3.80 -2.31
CA ILE A 93 2.03 -3.90 -3.25
C ILE A 93 1.56 -4.56 -4.56
N ALA A 94 0.88 -5.70 -4.51
CA ALA A 94 0.36 -6.36 -5.71
C ALA A 94 -0.69 -5.49 -6.44
N GLY A 95 -1.59 -4.87 -5.68
CA GLY A 95 -2.62 -3.97 -6.20
C GLY A 95 -2.04 -2.75 -6.89
N SER A 96 -0.95 -2.16 -6.36
CA SER A 96 -0.29 -1.00 -6.99
C SER A 96 0.43 -1.34 -8.29
N TYR A 97 0.90 -2.58 -8.46
CA TYR A 97 1.46 -3.04 -9.73
C TYR A 97 0.40 -3.36 -10.80
N THR A 98 -0.80 -3.75 -10.38
CA THR A 98 -1.83 -4.27 -11.28
C THR A 98 -2.16 -3.32 -12.45
N PRO A 99 -2.38 -2.00 -12.28
CA PRO A 99 -2.67 -1.10 -13.39
C PRO A 99 -1.53 -1.04 -14.41
N PHE A 100 -0.31 -0.93 -13.95
CA PHE A 100 0.87 -0.81 -14.82
C PHE A 100 1.16 -2.10 -15.57
N ALA A 101 1.09 -3.24 -14.89
CA ALA A 101 1.33 -4.55 -15.49
C ALA A 101 0.27 -4.92 -16.53
N MET A 102 -1.00 -4.64 -16.24
CA MET A 102 -2.10 -5.04 -17.13
C MET A 102 -2.30 -4.09 -18.32
N VAL A 103 -1.91 -2.81 -18.19
CA VAL A 103 -2.21 -1.78 -19.20
C VAL A 103 -0.97 -1.31 -19.93
N LEU A 104 0.14 -1.08 -19.22
CA LEU A 104 1.31 -0.42 -19.80
C LEU A 104 2.41 -1.40 -20.24
N MET A 105 2.43 -2.62 -19.70
CA MET A 105 3.40 -3.63 -20.13
C MET A 105 2.92 -4.38 -21.37
N PRO A 106 3.87 -4.87 -22.23
CA PRO A 106 3.53 -5.75 -23.34
C PRO A 106 2.85 -7.03 -22.85
N GLN A 107 1.72 -7.37 -23.48
CA GLN A 107 1.02 -8.63 -23.18
C GLN A 107 1.59 -9.79 -24.01
N PRO A 108 1.66 -11.03 -23.48
CA PRO A 108 1.16 -11.51 -22.18
C PRO A 108 2.15 -11.38 -21.01
N LYS A 109 3.29 -10.68 -21.15
CA LYS A 109 4.30 -10.54 -20.10
C LYS A 109 3.73 -9.81 -18.86
N GLY A 110 2.99 -8.72 -19.08
CA GLY A 110 2.37 -7.96 -18.00
C GLY A 110 1.41 -8.80 -17.16
N ALA A 111 0.56 -9.60 -17.80
CA ALA A 111 -0.36 -10.50 -17.10
C ALA A 111 0.39 -11.57 -16.29
N ARG A 112 1.47 -12.15 -16.83
CA ARG A 112 2.31 -13.13 -16.10
C ARG A 112 3.00 -12.48 -14.91
N PHE A 113 3.56 -11.28 -15.07
CA PHE A 113 4.19 -10.54 -13.99
C PHE A 113 3.19 -10.20 -12.88
N CYS A 114 2.01 -9.72 -13.25
CA CYS A 114 0.91 -9.45 -12.32
C CYS A 114 0.51 -10.73 -11.55
N LEU A 115 0.33 -11.85 -12.24
CA LEU A 115 0.00 -13.14 -11.62
C LEU A 115 1.06 -13.57 -10.61
N ILE A 116 2.35 -13.48 -10.96
CA ILE A 116 3.46 -13.82 -10.06
C ILE A 116 3.39 -12.94 -8.79
N LEU A 117 3.20 -11.63 -8.93
CA LEU A 117 3.10 -10.71 -7.79
C LEU A 117 1.90 -11.04 -6.89
N TRP A 118 0.76 -11.39 -7.46
CA TRP A 118 -0.40 -11.81 -6.65
C TRP A 118 -0.17 -13.16 -5.96
N CYS A 119 0.50 -14.11 -6.62
CA CYS A 119 0.90 -15.37 -5.96
C CYS A 119 1.85 -15.10 -4.78
N VAL A 120 2.84 -14.23 -4.94
CA VAL A 120 3.74 -13.81 -3.85
C VAL A 120 2.97 -13.09 -2.75
N ALA A 121 2.03 -12.23 -3.10
CA ALA A 121 1.19 -11.54 -2.11
C ALA A 121 0.35 -12.53 -1.30
N ILE A 122 -0.30 -13.50 -1.94
CA ILE A 122 -1.08 -14.54 -1.27
C ILE A 122 -0.18 -15.36 -0.34
N ALA A 123 0.99 -15.78 -0.80
CA ALA A 123 1.97 -16.48 0.05
C ALA A 123 2.40 -15.63 1.26
N GLY A 124 2.62 -14.33 1.06
CA GLY A 124 2.94 -13.38 2.13
C GLY A 124 1.80 -13.21 3.14
N VAL A 125 0.55 -13.11 2.67
CA VAL A 125 -0.65 -13.08 3.52
C VAL A 125 -0.75 -14.36 4.35
N LEU A 126 -0.65 -15.52 3.73
CA LEU A 126 -0.66 -16.81 4.42
C LEU A 126 0.48 -16.89 5.45
N GLY A 127 1.68 -16.46 5.07
CA GLY A 127 2.82 -16.37 6.00
C GLY A 127 2.49 -15.51 7.24
N LYS A 128 1.80 -14.36 7.08
CA LYS A 128 1.36 -13.53 8.21
C LYS A 128 0.27 -14.17 9.06
N LEU A 129 -0.61 -14.95 8.46
CA LEU A 129 -1.65 -15.67 9.21
C LEU A 129 -1.03 -16.72 10.14
N PHE A 130 0.02 -17.42 9.71
CA PHE A 130 0.67 -18.46 10.49
C PHE A 130 1.83 -17.94 11.36
N TRP A 131 2.61 -16.98 10.89
CA TRP A 131 3.81 -16.49 11.55
C TRP A 131 3.83 -14.96 11.71
N ILE A 132 2.86 -14.41 12.46
CA ILE A 132 2.76 -12.95 12.71
C ILE A 132 3.96 -12.40 13.49
N ASN A 133 4.63 -13.21 14.27
CA ASN A 133 5.79 -12.83 15.08
C ASN A 133 7.13 -12.96 14.33
N ALA A 134 7.12 -13.15 13.00
CA ALA A 134 8.33 -13.10 12.18
C ALA A 134 9.17 -11.85 12.51
N PRO A 135 10.51 -11.94 12.49
CA PRO A 135 11.37 -10.79 12.69
C PRO A 135 10.96 -9.61 11.80
N ARG A 136 10.93 -8.40 12.37
CA ARG A 136 10.47 -7.19 11.67
C ARG A 136 11.27 -6.97 10.39
N ALA A 137 12.60 -7.06 10.47
CA ALA A 137 13.49 -6.89 9.32
C ALA A 137 13.18 -7.90 8.21
N PHE A 138 12.94 -9.18 8.54
CA PHE A 138 12.58 -10.21 7.55
C PHE A 138 11.32 -9.84 6.75
N SER A 139 10.25 -9.47 7.45
CA SER A 139 9.02 -9.05 6.79
C SER A 139 9.21 -7.80 5.92
N THR A 140 9.96 -6.82 6.42
CA THR A 140 10.20 -5.57 5.71
C THR A 140 11.06 -5.78 4.46
N VAL A 141 12.07 -6.66 4.53
CA VAL A 141 12.87 -7.03 3.35
C VAL A 141 12.01 -7.69 2.28
N LEU A 142 11.06 -8.56 2.67
CA LEU A 142 10.13 -9.17 1.71
C LEU A 142 9.22 -8.12 1.06
N TYR A 143 8.70 -7.14 1.82
CA TYR A 143 7.92 -6.05 1.25
C TYR A 143 8.74 -5.22 0.26
N LEU A 144 9.99 -4.89 0.61
CA LEU A 144 10.89 -4.13 -0.26
C LEU A 144 11.25 -4.92 -1.52
N ALA A 145 11.59 -6.20 -1.39
CA ALA A 145 11.91 -7.06 -2.53
C ALA A 145 10.73 -7.13 -3.51
N MET A 146 9.51 -7.30 -3.00
CA MET A 146 8.30 -7.27 -3.82
C MET A 146 8.01 -5.87 -4.39
N GLY A 147 8.24 -4.79 -3.60
CA GLY A 147 8.03 -3.41 -4.04
C GLY A 147 8.99 -2.96 -5.15
N TRP A 148 10.21 -3.49 -5.20
CA TRP A 148 11.19 -3.24 -6.25
C TRP A 148 11.21 -4.30 -7.35
N ALA A 149 10.19 -5.17 -7.44
CA ALA A 149 10.10 -6.22 -8.46
C ALA A 149 10.11 -5.67 -9.90
N LEU A 150 9.74 -4.40 -10.12
CA LEU A 150 9.82 -3.76 -11.43
C LEU A 150 11.24 -3.78 -12.02
N LEU A 151 12.29 -3.86 -11.19
CA LEU A 151 13.67 -3.91 -11.67
C LEU A 151 13.97 -5.19 -12.48
N PHE A 152 13.27 -6.28 -12.21
CA PHE A 152 13.39 -7.53 -12.99
C PHE A 152 12.74 -7.45 -14.37
N VAL A 153 11.81 -6.51 -14.57
CA VAL A 153 11.09 -6.27 -15.83
C VAL A 153 11.36 -4.87 -16.38
N TRP A 154 12.50 -4.27 -15.99
CA TRP A 154 12.86 -2.90 -16.32
C TRP A 154 12.74 -2.57 -17.81
N LYS A 155 13.19 -3.48 -18.69
CA LYS A 155 13.14 -3.31 -20.15
C LYS A 155 11.71 -3.09 -20.66
N ASP A 156 10.75 -3.80 -20.07
CA ASP A 156 9.34 -3.68 -20.45
C ASP A 156 8.70 -2.42 -19.83
N PHE A 157 9.19 -1.98 -18.67
CA PHE A 157 8.74 -0.74 -18.00
C PHE A 157 9.39 0.53 -18.54
N SER A 158 10.62 0.49 -19.05
CA SER A 158 11.33 1.67 -19.56
C SER A 158 10.61 2.32 -20.76
N ALA A 159 9.74 1.59 -21.45
CA ALA A 159 8.91 2.09 -22.53
C ALA A 159 7.72 2.97 -22.07
N VAL A 160 7.40 3.00 -20.78
CA VAL A 160 6.22 3.71 -20.23
C VAL A 160 6.37 5.23 -20.23
N GLY A 161 7.60 5.72 -20.39
CA GLY A 161 7.91 7.15 -20.40
C GLY A 161 8.44 7.68 -19.06
N MET A 162 9.38 8.61 -19.13
CA MET A 162 10.09 9.15 -17.97
C MET A 162 9.19 9.74 -16.89
N PRO A 163 8.14 10.53 -17.20
CA PRO A 163 7.29 11.11 -16.16
C PRO A 163 6.59 10.06 -15.28
N CYS A 164 6.10 8.99 -15.89
CA CYS A 164 5.48 7.87 -15.15
C CYS A 164 6.53 7.17 -14.27
N LEU A 165 7.71 6.89 -14.81
CA LEU A 165 8.81 6.26 -14.07
C LEU A 165 9.25 7.09 -12.87
N LEU A 166 9.29 8.42 -12.99
CA LEU A 166 9.62 9.32 -11.89
C LEU A 166 8.59 9.26 -10.77
N LEU A 167 7.28 9.20 -11.09
CA LEU A 167 6.24 9.02 -10.09
C LEU A 167 6.34 7.66 -9.39
N LEU A 168 6.58 6.58 -10.15
CA LEU A 168 6.77 5.25 -9.57
C LEU A 168 8.00 5.19 -8.66
N ALA A 169 9.12 5.79 -9.10
CA ALA A 169 10.35 5.87 -8.32
C ALA A 169 10.16 6.69 -7.04
N ALA A 170 9.51 7.86 -7.13
CA ALA A 170 9.21 8.71 -5.97
C ALA A 170 8.36 7.95 -4.95
N GLY A 171 7.32 7.23 -5.40
CA GLY A 171 6.51 6.37 -4.55
C GLY A 171 7.33 5.26 -3.89
N GLY A 172 8.15 4.54 -4.67
CA GLY A 172 9.03 3.48 -4.17
C GLY A 172 10.07 3.99 -3.15
N ILE A 173 10.61 5.20 -3.36
CA ILE A 173 11.51 5.86 -2.42
C ILE A 173 10.79 6.20 -1.12
N CYS A 174 9.58 6.76 -1.17
CA CYS A 174 8.78 7.04 0.03
C CYS A 174 8.55 5.76 0.85
N TYR A 175 8.13 4.67 0.22
CA TYR A 175 7.95 3.38 0.89
C TYR A 175 9.25 2.84 1.46
N SER A 176 10.36 2.97 0.74
CA SER A 176 11.68 2.49 1.19
C SER A 176 12.20 3.27 2.38
N VAL A 177 12.07 4.59 2.39
CA VAL A 177 12.44 5.44 3.54
C VAL A 177 11.60 5.07 4.76
N GLY A 178 10.27 4.89 4.57
CA GLY A 178 9.38 4.42 5.62
C GLY A 178 9.79 3.06 6.18
N ALA A 179 10.16 2.13 5.31
CA ALA A 179 10.65 0.81 5.70
C ALA A 179 11.96 0.87 6.52
N VAL A 180 12.88 1.78 6.15
CA VAL A 180 14.10 2.04 6.93
C VAL A 180 13.75 2.57 8.32
N PHE A 181 12.85 3.57 8.44
CA PHE A 181 12.39 4.07 9.74
C PHE A 181 11.79 2.95 10.60
N TYR A 182 11.02 2.05 9.98
CA TYR A 182 10.42 0.92 10.67
C TYR A 182 11.44 -0.10 11.19
N ILE A 183 12.52 -0.39 10.45
CA ILE A 183 13.58 -1.30 10.85
C ILE A 183 14.41 -0.68 11.97
N VAL A 184 14.84 0.58 11.77
CA VAL A 184 15.77 1.30 12.69
C VAL A 184 15.04 1.78 13.94
N LYS A 185 13.70 1.87 13.93
CA LYS A 185 12.85 2.43 15.00
C LYS A 185 13.19 3.89 15.35
N ARG A 186 13.56 4.66 14.34
CA ARG A 186 13.89 6.09 14.42
C ARG A 186 13.48 6.80 13.13
N PRO A 187 13.29 8.14 13.15
CA PRO A 187 13.29 9.03 14.32
C PRO A 187 12.01 8.93 15.16
N ASN A 188 12.10 9.33 16.43
CA ASN A 188 10.94 9.57 17.28
C ASN A 188 10.96 11.06 17.67
N LEU A 189 10.08 11.86 17.09
CA LEU A 189 10.06 13.31 17.23
C LEU A 189 9.34 13.74 18.51
N SER A 190 8.31 12.98 18.92
CA SER A 190 7.56 13.17 20.15
C SER A 190 6.87 11.82 20.52
N PRO A 191 6.20 11.74 21.70
CA PRO A 191 5.43 10.54 22.07
C PRO A 191 4.39 10.10 21.04
N ASP A 192 3.73 11.04 20.37
CA ASP A 192 2.72 10.78 19.34
C ASP A 192 3.33 10.63 17.93
N TRP A 193 4.44 11.34 17.65
CA TRP A 193 5.13 11.37 16.37
C TRP A 193 6.32 10.41 16.36
N THR A 194 6.02 9.13 16.41
CA THR A 194 7.03 8.06 16.40
C THR A 194 7.46 7.70 14.97
N PHE A 195 8.54 6.92 14.86
CA PHE A 195 8.96 6.33 13.58
C PHE A 195 7.81 5.61 12.85
N HIS A 196 6.87 5.05 13.60
CA HIS A 196 5.73 4.35 13.04
C HIS A 196 4.68 5.30 12.44
N ALA A 197 4.40 6.41 13.12
CA ALA A 197 3.55 7.46 12.58
C ALA A 197 4.16 8.10 11.31
N LEU A 198 5.48 8.28 11.28
CA LEU A 198 6.21 8.77 10.10
C LEU A 198 6.18 7.76 8.95
N LEU A 199 6.31 6.46 9.24
CA LEU A 199 6.10 5.41 8.24
C LEU A 199 4.72 5.54 7.58
N HIS A 200 3.64 5.74 8.36
CA HIS A 200 2.29 5.91 7.83
C HIS A 200 2.18 7.09 6.86
N LEU A 201 2.78 8.24 7.20
CA LEU A 201 2.82 9.39 6.29
C LEU A 201 3.57 9.10 4.99
N LEU A 202 4.69 8.37 5.08
CA LEU A 202 5.47 7.98 3.91
C LEU A 202 4.72 6.96 3.04
N ILE A 203 3.92 6.07 3.64
CA ILE A 203 3.03 5.18 2.89
C ILE A 203 1.95 5.99 2.15
N LEU A 204 1.33 6.98 2.80
CA LEU A 204 0.36 7.87 2.15
C LEU A 204 1.00 8.65 0.99
N ALA A 205 2.19 9.22 1.18
CA ALA A 205 2.90 9.94 0.14
C ALA A 205 3.25 9.02 -1.05
N GLY A 206 3.76 7.82 -0.79
CA GLY A 206 4.05 6.83 -1.82
C GLY A 206 2.80 6.43 -2.61
N SER A 207 1.69 6.21 -1.91
CA SER A 207 0.40 5.91 -2.54
C SER A 207 -0.12 7.04 -3.39
N LEU A 208 0.08 8.30 -2.97
CA LEU A 208 -0.29 9.47 -3.77
C LEU A 208 0.49 9.52 -5.09
N PHE A 209 1.81 9.29 -5.06
CA PHE A 209 2.60 9.24 -6.29
C PHE A 209 2.13 8.12 -7.23
N HIS A 210 1.83 6.94 -6.71
CA HIS A 210 1.30 5.85 -7.52
C HIS A 210 -0.11 6.15 -8.03
N PHE A 211 -0.95 6.81 -7.23
CA PHE A 211 -2.28 7.28 -7.67
C PHE A 211 -2.18 8.24 -8.86
N LEU A 212 -1.29 9.23 -8.79
CA LEU A 212 -1.04 10.16 -9.88
C LEU A 212 -0.53 9.44 -11.14
N ALA A 213 0.35 8.43 -10.96
CA ALA A 213 0.82 7.62 -12.08
C ALA A 213 -0.33 6.84 -12.74
N VAL A 214 -1.25 6.26 -11.96
CA VAL A 214 -2.45 5.58 -12.51
C VAL A 214 -3.37 6.57 -13.22
N PHE A 215 -3.64 7.70 -12.59
CA PHE A 215 -4.55 8.73 -13.13
C PHE A 215 -4.08 9.33 -14.46
N PHE A 216 -2.78 9.60 -14.59
CA PHE A 216 -2.25 10.30 -15.78
C PHE A 216 -1.77 9.36 -16.88
N PHE A 217 -1.38 8.13 -16.57
CA PHE A 217 -0.69 7.26 -17.54
C PHE A 217 -1.38 5.92 -17.79
N VAL A 218 -2.32 5.51 -16.94
CA VAL A 218 -3.08 4.27 -17.14
C VAL A 218 -4.50 4.58 -17.66
N LEU A 219 -5.09 5.68 -17.21
CA LEU A 219 -6.45 6.14 -17.54
C LEU A 219 -6.41 7.46 -18.32
#